data_87035225a5150a4a8771a9e3c9c8d45c
#
_entry.id   87035225a5150a4a8771a9e3c9c8d45c
#
_cell.length_a   1.000
_cell.length_b   1.000
_cell.length_c   1.000
_cell.angle_alpha   90.00
_cell.angle_beta   90.00
_cell.angle_gamma   90.00
#
_symmetry.space_group_name_H-M   'P 1'
#
loop_
_entity.id
_entity.type
_entity.pdbx_description
1 polymer ?
#
loop_
_entity_poly.entity_id
_entity_poly.type
_entity_poly.pdbx_seq_one_letter_code
_entity_poly.pdbx_strand_id
1 'polypeptide(L)'
;MPNSYPATYQATDAALVQDLASVASGDIRPVSFLPGWQVIAKIPGEADDLLGFAILVAKRTLPSFPDRPAVVMAVGQAWSDFLGNYNAAQDGPGDFGLSPLDDVLGGASAGAAAFCGAFQTQYVKRVEKRLFRALSGGEVQRWVNDLPLIVTGQGLGAPLAQLIALAFRRGRSDLPTGLRCVTSACYTFSTPPMGNAAFSTFFRQTVPAAFEVRAERIDGFAMPASNPPAVAAGNVQGLTRNAPEIDDPWVERGATFYASLLGHDAHPPTMPGGIGNPPPPEGFRGELAQTLARLCAVTYQQAQHPDLPPSPNLPSYVLDSKVSAKGTLWACLFVDAPNTRVVAAFRGSIGFAETTSLVTPVGNANPDYLPYGSSVGSGFDAVYAGLRATFRTLLAAALAKAGTGSSLLLAGHGEGGVLANIAALDLAGSPVPGLAAVGAIYTFGSPPSGNDVFRRHFEAGYPANSFQLVRQRDPFPQLTPFGGPYAPGLTLELIGATTADDHLDHSLTSFVELLRTI
;
A
#
# COMPACT_ATOMS: atom_id res chain seq x y z
N MET A 1 2.29 -31.76 -27.43
CA MET A 1 3.00 -30.77 -26.63
C MET A 1 1.97 -29.79 -26.16
N PRO A 2 1.94 -29.36 -24.90
CA PRO A 2 1.10 -28.25 -24.52
C PRO A 2 1.55 -27.04 -25.35
N ASN A 3 0.59 -26.38 -26.02
CA ASN A 3 0.87 -25.17 -26.76
C ASN A 3 1.53 -24.18 -25.81
N SER A 4 2.75 -23.77 -26.10
CA SER A 4 3.44 -22.77 -25.28
C SER A 4 2.69 -21.46 -25.34
N TYR A 5 2.51 -20.81 -24.20
CA TYR A 5 1.99 -19.45 -24.15
C TYR A 5 2.91 -18.53 -24.96
N PRO A 6 2.36 -17.53 -25.68
CA PRO A 6 3.19 -16.57 -26.39
C PRO A 6 4.22 -15.93 -25.45
N ALA A 7 5.48 -15.84 -25.87
CA ALA A 7 6.51 -15.17 -25.09
C ALA A 7 6.37 -13.63 -25.10
N THR A 8 5.46 -13.12 -25.93
CA THR A 8 5.13 -11.70 -26.04
C THR A 8 3.93 -11.35 -25.18
N TYR A 9 3.94 -10.15 -24.60
CA TYR A 9 2.84 -9.64 -23.78
C TYR A 9 1.52 -9.62 -24.54
N GLN A 10 0.47 -10.11 -23.88
CA GLN A 10 -0.89 -10.16 -24.41
C GLN A 10 -1.80 -9.27 -23.56
N ALA A 11 -2.11 -8.06 -24.02
CA ALA A 11 -2.90 -7.08 -23.27
C ALA A 11 -4.30 -7.58 -22.91
N THR A 12 -4.95 -8.31 -23.82
CA THR A 12 -6.28 -8.86 -23.59
C THR A 12 -6.30 -9.95 -22.53
N ASP A 13 -5.28 -10.80 -22.48
CA ASP A 13 -5.15 -11.80 -21.41
C ASP A 13 -4.81 -11.11 -20.08
N ALA A 14 -3.89 -10.14 -20.10
CA ALA A 14 -3.53 -9.35 -18.91
C ALA A 14 -4.76 -8.72 -18.27
N ALA A 15 -5.63 -8.13 -19.08
CA ALA A 15 -6.89 -7.55 -18.63
C ALA A 15 -7.78 -8.56 -17.91
N LEU A 16 -7.98 -9.74 -18.53
CA LEU A 16 -8.83 -10.80 -17.97
C LEU A 16 -8.26 -11.41 -16.66
N VAL A 17 -6.95 -11.57 -16.56
CA VAL A 17 -6.35 -12.15 -15.35
C VAL A 17 -6.19 -11.13 -14.24
N GLN A 18 -6.16 -9.83 -14.57
CA GLN A 18 -6.13 -8.75 -13.59
C GLN A 18 -7.41 -8.72 -12.75
N ASP A 19 -8.58 -8.95 -13.37
CA ASP A 19 -9.86 -9.06 -12.64
C ASP A 19 -9.78 -10.11 -11.53
N LEU A 20 -9.17 -11.27 -11.80
CA LEU A 20 -9.00 -12.32 -10.79
C LEU A 20 -7.95 -11.97 -9.73
N ALA A 21 -6.86 -11.32 -10.12
CA ALA A 21 -5.85 -10.84 -9.18
C ALA A 21 -6.46 -9.84 -8.19
N SER A 22 -7.33 -8.97 -8.67
CA SER A 22 -8.11 -8.03 -7.87
C SER A 22 -8.98 -8.74 -6.84
N VAL A 23 -9.77 -9.73 -7.29
CA VAL A 23 -10.64 -10.52 -6.40
C VAL A 23 -9.84 -11.26 -5.33
N ALA A 24 -8.67 -11.79 -5.67
CA ALA A 24 -7.82 -12.50 -4.73
C ALA A 24 -7.16 -11.58 -3.70
N SER A 25 -6.95 -10.30 -4.01
CA SER A 25 -6.25 -9.34 -3.14
C SER A 25 -7.07 -8.79 -1.98
N GLY A 26 -8.24 -9.33 -1.70
CA GLY A 26 -9.05 -8.93 -0.55
C GLY A 26 -10.50 -8.68 -0.92
N ASP A 27 -10.81 -8.77 -2.18
CA ASP A 27 -12.17 -8.58 -2.63
C ASP A 27 -13.00 -9.82 -2.36
N ILE A 28 -13.95 -9.66 -1.44
CA ILE A 28 -14.94 -10.69 -1.09
C ILE A 28 -15.99 -10.84 -2.20
N ARG A 29 -15.83 -10.16 -3.35
CA ARG A 29 -16.79 -10.33 -4.43
C ARG A 29 -16.94 -11.81 -4.79
N PRO A 30 -18.15 -12.33 -4.82
CA PRO A 30 -18.36 -13.64 -5.39
C PRO A 30 -17.85 -13.60 -6.84
N VAL A 31 -17.12 -14.62 -7.26
CA VAL A 31 -16.66 -14.76 -8.66
C VAL A 31 -17.84 -14.74 -9.66
N SER A 32 -19.07 -14.88 -9.17
CA SER A 32 -20.29 -14.67 -9.96
C SER A 32 -20.39 -13.27 -10.61
N PHE A 33 -19.64 -12.29 -10.16
CA PHE A 33 -19.53 -10.97 -10.82
C PHE A 33 -18.53 -10.95 -12.00
N LEU A 34 -17.74 -12.02 -12.18
CA LEU A 34 -16.82 -12.13 -13.31
C LEU A 34 -17.43 -13.03 -14.39
N PRO A 35 -18.07 -12.46 -15.43
CA PRO A 35 -18.75 -13.24 -16.46
C PRO A 35 -17.82 -14.26 -17.13
N GLY A 36 -18.25 -15.50 -17.19
CA GLY A 36 -17.50 -16.58 -17.83
C GLY A 36 -16.39 -17.19 -16.99
N TRP A 37 -16.16 -16.76 -15.75
CA TRP A 37 -15.25 -17.40 -14.83
C TRP A 37 -15.95 -18.41 -13.93
N GLN A 38 -15.30 -19.55 -13.71
CA GLN A 38 -15.77 -20.58 -12.77
C GLN A 38 -14.68 -20.85 -11.76
N VAL A 39 -14.95 -20.61 -10.47
CA VAL A 39 -14.05 -21.00 -9.40
C VAL A 39 -14.05 -22.52 -9.26
N ILE A 40 -12.88 -23.12 -9.34
CA ILE A 40 -12.69 -24.56 -9.17
C ILE A 40 -12.08 -24.93 -7.83
N ALA A 41 -11.35 -24.00 -7.20
CA ALA A 41 -10.86 -24.15 -5.82
C ALA A 41 -10.63 -22.78 -5.20
N LYS A 42 -10.86 -22.67 -3.89
CA LYS A 42 -10.44 -21.55 -3.06
C LYS A 42 -9.50 -22.10 -2.01
N ILE A 43 -8.40 -21.39 -1.77
CA ILE A 43 -7.44 -21.74 -0.73
C ILE A 43 -7.41 -20.56 0.24
N PRO A 44 -8.33 -20.51 1.21
CA PRO A 44 -8.39 -19.45 2.19
C PRO A 44 -7.14 -19.49 3.08
N GLY A 45 -6.84 -18.38 3.73
CA GLY A 45 -5.92 -18.30 4.84
C GLY A 45 -6.32 -19.23 6.00
N GLU A 46 -5.62 -19.19 7.11
CA GLU A 46 -6.02 -19.95 8.29
C GLU A 46 -7.32 -19.43 8.87
N ALA A 47 -8.12 -20.32 9.46
CA ALA A 47 -9.55 -20.13 9.72
C ALA A 47 -9.90 -18.91 10.59
N ASP A 48 -8.97 -18.41 11.37
CA ASP A 48 -9.13 -17.21 12.18
C ASP A 48 -8.55 -15.97 11.50
N ASP A 49 -7.92 -16.14 10.33
CA ASP A 49 -7.34 -15.07 9.54
C ASP A 49 -8.33 -14.61 8.49
N LEU A 50 -9.10 -13.60 8.78
CA LEU A 50 -9.82 -12.80 7.78
C LEU A 50 -8.87 -12.22 6.71
N LEU A 51 -7.58 -12.39 6.87
CA LEU A 51 -6.49 -11.68 6.22
C LEU A 51 -5.43 -12.61 5.60
N GLY A 52 -5.68 -13.91 5.51
CA GLY A 52 -4.80 -14.84 4.80
C GLY A 52 -4.73 -14.55 3.31
N PHE A 53 -3.76 -15.16 2.64
CA PHE A 53 -3.75 -15.14 1.18
C PHE A 53 -4.96 -15.92 0.63
N ALA A 54 -5.60 -15.39 -0.39
CA ALA A 54 -6.62 -16.09 -1.14
C ALA A 54 -6.03 -16.53 -2.49
N ILE A 55 -6.16 -17.79 -2.83
CA ILE A 55 -5.86 -18.29 -4.15
C ILE A 55 -7.16 -18.75 -4.77
N LEU A 56 -7.51 -18.13 -5.88
CA LEU A 56 -8.62 -18.54 -6.71
C LEU A 56 -8.08 -19.32 -7.89
N VAL A 57 -8.66 -20.49 -8.15
CA VAL A 57 -8.39 -21.23 -9.37
C VAL A 57 -9.65 -21.16 -10.21
N ALA A 58 -9.54 -20.64 -11.39
CA ALA A 58 -10.67 -20.44 -12.28
C ALA A 58 -10.37 -20.98 -13.68
N LYS A 59 -11.41 -21.40 -14.37
CA LYS A 59 -11.35 -22.01 -15.70
C LYS A 59 -12.10 -21.13 -16.68
N ARG A 60 -11.39 -20.65 -17.70
CA ARG A 60 -11.95 -19.85 -18.80
C ARG A 60 -11.09 -19.96 -20.04
N THR A 61 -11.70 -19.79 -21.21
CA THR A 61 -10.97 -19.58 -22.46
C THR A 61 -10.34 -18.19 -22.47
N LEU A 62 -9.07 -18.10 -22.80
CA LEU A 62 -8.37 -16.83 -22.99
C LEU A 62 -8.08 -16.61 -24.47
N PRO A 63 -7.93 -15.36 -24.94
CA PRO A 63 -7.54 -15.08 -26.33
C PRO A 63 -6.30 -15.84 -26.81
N SER A 64 -5.31 -16.03 -25.92
CA SER A 64 -4.13 -16.85 -26.25
C SER A 64 -4.37 -18.37 -26.25
N PHE A 65 -5.53 -18.82 -25.77
CA PHE A 65 -5.96 -20.23 -25.81
C PHE A 65 -7.44 -20.32 -26.24
N PRO A 66 -7.77 -19.93 -27.48
CA PRO A 66 -9.16 -19.83 -27.93
C PRO A 66 -9.87 -21.18 -27.96
N ASP A 67 -9.14 -22.25 -28.24
CA ASP A 67 -9.69 -23.59 -28.44
C ASP A 67 -9.85 -24.42 -27.17
N ARG A 68 -9.36 -23.93 -26.04
CA ARG A 68 -9.42 -24.64 -24.76
C ARG A 68 -9.38 -23.70 -23.57
N PRO A 69 -9.99 -24.09 -22.46
CA PRO A 69 -9.85 -23.35 -21.21
C PRO A 69 -8.39 -23.28 -20.74
N ALA A 70 -8.10 -22.23 -19.94
CA ALA A 70 -6.90 -22.14 -19.14
C ALA A 70 -7.26 -22.11 -17.66
N VAL A 71 -6.39 -22.62 -16.80
CA VAL A 71 -6.51 -22.46 -15.36
C VAL A 71 -5.77 -21.20 -14.98
N VAL A 72 -6.44 -20.28 -14.30
CA VAL A 72 -5.82 -19.07 -13.75
C VAL A 72 -5.80 -19.19 -12.23
N MET A 73 -4.61 -19.10 -11.66
CA MET A 73 -4.39 -19.06 -10.22
C MET A 73 -4.09 -17.63 -9.81
N ALA A 74 -5.06 -17.01 -9.17
CA ALA A 74 -4.95 -15.66 -8.69
C ALA A 74 -4.58 -15.63 -7.21
N VAL A 75 -3.60 -14.82 -6.86
CA VAL A 75 -2.99 -14.75 -5.53
C VAL A 75 -3.19 -13.36 -4.96
N GLY A 76 -3.77 -13.30 -3.75
CA GLY A 76 -3.86 -12.08 -2.96
C GLY A 76 -3.11 -12.22 -1.64
N GLN A 77 -2.78 -11.10 -1.03
CA GLN A 77 -2.19 -11.02 0.30
C GLN A 77 -2.62 -9.74 1.00
N ALA A 78 -3.04 -9.85 2.26
CA ALA A 78 -3.32 -8.72 3.09
C ALA A 78 -2.05 -8.10 3.71
N TRP A 79 -2.09 -6.80 3.98
CA TRP A 79 -0.98 -6.07 4.59
C TRP A 79 -0.61 -6.58 5.99
N SER A 80 -1.59 -6.92 6.80
CA SER A 80 -1.37 -7.43 8.16
C SER A 80 -0.57 -8.73 8.16
N ASP A 81 -0.88 -9.64 7.26
CA ASP A 81 -0.13 -10.89 7.09
C ASP A 81 1.30 -10.64 6.62
N PHE A 82 1.47 -9.71 5.69
CA PHE A 82 2.79 -9.32 5.22
C PHE A 82 3.64 -8.77 6.37
N LEU A 83 3.12 -7.85 7.17
CA LEU A 83 3.86 -7.24 8.29
C LEU A 83 4.21 -8.26 9.37
N GLY A 84 3.30 -9.17 9.69
CA GLY A 84 3.59 -10.27 10.62
C GLY A 84 4.75 -11.16 10.16
N ASN A 85 4.79 -11.48 8.86
CA ASN A 85 5.88 -12.27 8.29
C ASN A 85 7.17 -11.45 8.10
N TYR A 86 7.07 -10.15 7.82
CA TYR A 86 8.21 -9.25 7.74
C TYR A 86 8.97 -9.19 9.06
N ASN A 87 8.25 -9.05 10.17
CA ASN A 87 8.84 -9.05 11.50
C ASN A 87 9.52 -10.39 11.82
N ALA A 88 8.87 -11.50 11.46
CA ALA A 88 9.45 -12.84 11.66
C ALA A 88 10.68 -13.11 10.77
N ALA A 89 10.77 -12.48 9.60
CA ALA A 89 11.89 -12.64 8.67
C ALA A 89 13.14 -11.84 9.08
N GLN A 90 13.04 -10.94 10.04
CA GLN A 90 14.20 -10.23 10.60
C GLN A 90 15.15 -11.16 11.36
N ASP A 91 14.66 -12.31 11.83
CA ASP A 91 15.44 -13.32 12.54
C ASP A 91 16.40 -14.13 11.65
N GLY A 92 16.43 -13.83 10.34
CA GLY A 92 17.35 -14.42 9.36
C GLY A 92 16.67 -15.15 8.20
N PRO A 93 17.35 -15.28 7.07
CA PRO A 93 16.83 -16.02 5.93
C PRO A 93 16.78 -17.51 6.26
N GLY A 94 15.63 -18.14 5.99
CA GLY A 94 15.54 -19.59 5.97
C GLY A 94 16.14 -20.15 4.67
N ASP A 95 16.60 -21.38 4.70
CA ASP A 95 16.94 -22.13 3.49
C ASP A 95 15.66 -22.50 2.74
N PHE A 96 15.43 -21.88 1.60
CA PHE A 96 14.22 -22.10 0.79
C PHE A 96 14.43 -23.10 -0.36
N GLY A 97 15.65 -23.64 -0.51
CA GLY A 97 15.98 -24.56 -1.61
C GLY A 97 15.79 -23.95 -2.99
N LEU A 98 15.76 -22.64 -3.08
CA LEU A 98 15.67 -21.86 -4.33
C LEU A 98 16.95 -21.03 -4.43
N SER A 99 18.04 -21.65 -4.88
CA SER A 99 19.39 -21.06 -4.93
C SER A 99 19.46 -19.57 -5.31
N PRO A 100 18.74 -19.08 -6.34
CA PRO A 100 18.75 -17.65 -6.65
C PRO A 100 18.06 -16.75 -5.61
N LEU A 101 17.24 -17.30 -4.72
CA LEU A 101 16.65 -16.55 -3.62
C LEU A 101 17.63 -16.42 -2.45
N ASP A 102 18.45 -17.44 -2.23
CA ASP A 102 19.51 -17.40 -1.23
C ASP A 102 20.56 -16.34 -1.60
N ASP A 103 20.87 -16.20 -2.89
CA ASP A 103 21.75 -15.13 -3.40
C ASP A 103 21.16 -13.72 -3.21
N VAL A 104 19.84 -13.57 -3.28
CA VAL A 104 19.17 -12.28 -3.01
C VAL A 104 19.39 -11.82 -1.57
N LEU A 105 19.35 -12.75 -0.63
CA LEU A 105 19.45 -12.45 0.79
C LEU A 105 20.87 -12.28 1.26
N GLY A 106 21.83 -12.98 0.64
CA GLY A 106 23.23 -12.99 1.03
C GLY A 106 23.98 -11.66 0.88
N GLY A 107 23.51 -10.75 0.03
CA GLY A 107 24.15 -9.46 -0.24
C GLY A 107 23.26 -8.24 -0.01
N ALA A 108 22.01 -8.42 0.41
CA ALA A 108 21.06 -7.34 0.56
C ALA A 108 21.24 -6.58 1.88
N SER A 109 20.86 -5.31 1.91
CA SER A 109 20.69 -4.58 3.17
C SER A 109 19.66 -5.29 4.05
N ALA A 110 19.76 -5.14 5.39
CA ALA A 110 18.85 -5.80 6.33
C ALA A 110 17.36 -5.60 5.99
N GLY A 111 16.96 -4.40 5.55
CA GLY A 111 15.59 -4.11 5.17
C GLY A 111 15.13 -4.84 3.90
N ALA A 112 15.99 -4.92 2.87
CA ALA A 112 15.67 -5.64 1.63
C ALA A 112 15.65 -7.16 1.86
N ALA A 113 16.55 -7.68 2.69
CA ALA A 113 16.56 -9.09 3.08
C ALA A 113 15.29 -9.46 3.84
N ALA A 114 14.87 -8.65 4.82
CA ALA A 114 13.65 -8.87 5.57
C ALA A 114 12.40 -8.80 4.68
N PHE A 115 12.37 -7.88 3.72
CA PHE A 115 11.29 -7.76 2.76
C PHE A 115 11.11 -9.01 1.89
N CYS A 116 12.17 -9.42 1.22
CA CYS A 116 12.15 -10.64 0.40
C CYS A 116 11.87 -11.88 1.27
N GLY A 117 12.50 -11.96 2.43
CA GLY A 117 12.33 -13.04 3.40
C GLY A 117 10.90 -13.19 3.92
N ALA A 118 10.14 -12.08 4.04
CA ALA A 118 8.75 -12.13 4.45
C ALA A 118 7.89 -12.95 3.46
N PHE A 119 8.03 -12.69 2.16
CA PHE A 119 7.30 -13.45 1.14
C PHE A 119 7.74 -14.91 1.07
N GLN A 120 9.03 -15.18 1.18
CA GLN A 120 9.56 -16.52 1.18
C GLN A 120 9.08 -17.31 2.39
N THR A 121 9.15 -16.72 3.58
CA THR A 121 8.65 -17.33 4.82
C THR A 121 7.17 -17.65 4.70
N GLN A 122 6.38 -16.73 4.19
CA GLN A 122 4.96 -16.95 3.99
C GLN A 122 4.71 -18.05 2.95
N TYR A 123 5.42 -18.04 1.82
CA TYR A 123 5.29 -19.06 0.81
C TYR A 123 5.56 -20.45 1.39
N VAL A 124 6.71 -20.67 2.01
CA VAL A 124 7.11 -21.99 2.54
C VAL A 124 6.23 -22.43 3.69
N LYS A 125 5.99 -21.56 4.67
CA LYS A 125 5.27 -21.95 5.90
C LYS A 125 3.76 -22.09 5.69
N ARG A 126 3.17 -21.25 4.86
CA ARG A 126 1.72 -21.11 4.78
C ARG A 126 1.11 -21.47 3.41
N VAL A 127 1.79 -21.14 2.32
CA VAL A 127 1.24 -21.25 0.95
C VAL A 127 1.48 -22.62 0.36
N GLU A 128 2.73 -23.05 0.25
CA GLU A 128 3.12 -24.19 -0.57
C GLU A 128 2.40 -25.49 -0.18
N LYS A 129 2.42 -25.84 1.08
CA LYS A 129 1.79 -27.09 1.55
C LYS A 129 0.27 -27.11 1.34
N ARG A 130 -0.38 -25.98 1.56
CA ARG A 130 -1.83 -25.84 1.34
C ARG A 130 -2.18 -25.85 -0.13
N LEU A 131 -1.40 -25.14 -0.93
CA LEU A 131 -1.52 -25.12 -2.36
C LEU A 131 -1.44 -26.54 -2.94
N PHE A 132 -0.38 -27.27 -2.61
CA PHE A 132 -0.22 -28.64 -3.10
C PHE A 132 -1.35 -29.55 -2.63
N ARG A 133 -1.79 -29.42 -1.37
CA ARG A 133 -2.93 -30.22 -0.87
C ARG A 133 -4.22 -29.91 -1.64
N ALA A 134 -4.52 -28.64 -1.88
CA ALA A 134 -5.73 -28.22 -2.58
C ALA A 134 -5.74 -28.64 -4.06
N LEU A 135 -4.56 -28.69 -4.68
CA LEU A 135 -4.42 -29.07 -6.10
C LEU A 135 -4.20 -30.58 -6.31
N SER A 136 -3.91 -31.33 -5.22
CA SER A 136 -3.64 -32.78 -5.29
C SER A 136 -4.91 -33.57 -5.06
N GLY A 137 -5.46 -34.13 -6.14
CA GLY A 137 -6.60 -35.03 -6.05
C GLY A 137 -7.85 -34.56 -6.82
N GLY A 138 -8.66 -35.51 -7.19
CA GLY A 138 -9.95 -35.31 -7.83
C GLY A 138 -9.89 -34.56 -9.18
N GLU A 139 -10.93 -33.79 -9.39
CA GLU A 139 -11.13 -33.05 -10.61
C GLU A 139 -10.17 -31.86 -10.75
N VAL A 140 -9.83 -31.20 -9.64
CA VAL A 140 -8.93 -30.05 -9.61
C VAL A 140 -7.55 -30.43 -10.13
N GLN A 141 -7.02 -31.54 -9.65
CA GLN A 141 -5.71 -32.07 -10.10
C GLN A 141 -5.71 -32.34 -11.61
N ARG A 142 -6.79 -32.91 -12.14
CA ARG A 142 -6.91 -33.16 -13.58
C ARG A 142 -6.88 -31.87 -14.37
N TRP A 143 -7.63 -30.86 -13.95
CA TRP A 143 -7.64 -29.58 -14.65
C TRP A 143 -6.27 -28.90 -14.68
N VAL A 144 -5.59 -28.80 -13.54
CA VAL A 144 -4.28 -28.15 -13.49
C VAL A 144 -3.19 -28.94 -14.22
N ASN A 145 -3.35 -30.26 -14.38
CA ASN A 145 -2.43 -31.10 -15.15
C ASN A 145 -2.66 -31.02 -16.67
N ASP A 146 -3.92 -30.87 -17.08
CA ASP A 146 -4.31 -30.99 -18.48
C ASP A 146 -4.43 -29.63 -19.19
N LEU A 147 -4.59 -28.55 -18.44
CA LEU A 147 -4.79 -27.21 -18.96
C LEU A 147 -3.58 -26.30 -18.73
N PRO A 148 -3.40 -25.26 -19.57
CA PRO A 148 -2.39 -24.24 -19.32
C PRO A 148 -2.63 -23.57 -17.98
N LEU A 149 -1.57 -23.45 -17.15
CA LEU A 149 -1.61 -22.74 -15.88
C LEU A 149 -1.06 -21.33 -16.04
N ILE A 150 -1.86 -20.34 -15.73
CA ILE A 150 -1.45 -18.95 -15.63
C ILE A 150 -1.52 -18.54 -14.15
N VAL A 151 -0.47 -17.91 -13.66
CA VAL A 151 -0.42 -17.40 -12.29
C VAL A 151 -0.48 -15.89 -12.33
N THR A 152 -1.29 -15.28 -11.45
CA THR A 152 -1.45 -13.83 -11.39
C THR A 152 -1.54 -13.33 -9.97
N GLY A 153 -1.14 -12.08 -9.74
CA GLY A 153 -1.24 -11.40 -8.45
C GLY A 153 -1.03 -9.91 -8.59
N GLN A 154 -1.56 -9.17 -7.61
CA GLN A 154 -1.45 -7.72 -7.58
C GLN A 154 -0.89 -7.25 -6.24
N GLY A 155 -0.14 -6.14 -6.26
CA GLY A 155 0.44 -5.54 -5.06
C GLY A 155 1.27 -6.56 -4.27
N LEU A 156 0.92 -6.78 -3.00
CA LEU A 156 1.60 -7.78 -2.15
C LEU A 156 1.33 -9.24 -2.55
N GLY A 157 0.26 -9.52 -3.28
CA GLY A 157 0.00 -10.85 -3.86
C GLY A 157 0.92 -11.20 -5.02
N ALA A 158 1.48 -10.20 -5.69
CA ALA A 158 2.31 -10.40 -6.87
C ALA A 158 3.63 -11.15 -6.60
N PRO A 159 4.42 -10.84 -5.55
CA PRO A 159 5.59 -11.64 -5.18
C PRO A 159 5.27 -13.10 -4.88
N LEU A 160 4.15 -13.36 -4.20
CA LEU A 160 3.71 -14.72 -3.94
C LEU A 160 3.33 -15.44 -5.23
N ALA A 161 2.68 -14.73 -6.18
CA ALA A 161 2.39 -15.28 -7.51
C ALA A 161 3.68 -15.67 -8.25
N GLN A 162 4.74 -14.88 -8.14
CA GLN A 162 6.04 -15.23 -8.73
C GLN A 162 6.64 -16.48 -8.09
N LEU A 163 6.59 -16.62 -6.77
CA LEU A 163 7.06 -17.82 -6.06
C LEU A 163 6.23 -19.07 -6.44
N ILE A 164 4.92 -18.93 -6.55
CA ILE A 164 4.03 -20.00 -7.01
C ILE A 164 4.34 -20.38 -8.45
N ALA A 165 4.57 -19.40 -9.33
CA ALA A 165 4.97 -19.68 -10.71
C ALA A 165 6.26 -20.49 -10.79
N LEU A 166 7.24 -20.21 -9.92
CA LEU A 166 8.45 -21.02 -9.79
C LEU A 166 8.18 -22.41 -9.20
N ALA A 167 7.23 -22.55 -8.29
CA ALA A 167 6.87 -23.85 -7.71
C ALA A 167 6.39 -24.83 -8.77
N PHE A 168 5.70 -24.34 -9.79
CA PHE A 168 5.22 -25.14 -10.93
C PHE A 168 6.10 -25.03 -12.18
N ARG A 169 7.42 -24.81 -11.98
CA ARG A 169 8.36 -24.74 -13.09
C ARG A 169 8.60 -26.12 -13.73
N ARG A 170 8.96 -26.09 -14.99
CA ARG A 170 9.34 -27.32 -15.71
C ARG A 170 10.54 -28.00 -15.05
N GLY A 171 10.48 -29.33 -14.93
CA GLY A 171 11.59 -30.14 -14.41
C GLY A 171 11.70 -30.20 -12.88
N ARG A 172 10.76 -29.61 -12.15
CA ARG A 172 10.68 -29.79 -10.68
C ARG A 172 10.27 -31.26 -10.38
N SER A 173 11.10 -31.97 -9.62
CA SER A 173 10.90 -33.39 -9.30
C SER A 173 10.20 -33.64 -7.95
N ASP A 174 10.09 -32.61 -7.11
CA ASP A 174 9.56 -32.69 -5.74
C ASP A 174 8.08 -32.30 -5.62
N LEU A 175 7.37 -32.19 -6.75
CA LEU A 175 5.92 -32.01 -6.74
C LEU A 175 5.21 -33.23 -6.15
N PRO A 176 4.07 -33.03 -5.44
CA PRO A 176 3.26 -34.14 -4.94
C PRO A 176 2.93 -35.16 -6.03
N THR A 177 2.85 -36.43 -5.65
CA THR A 177 2.57 -37.53 -6.57
C THR A 177 1.32 -37.26 -7.42
N GLY A 178 1.49 -37.34 -8.73
CA GLY A 178 0.41 -37.12 -9.71
C GLY A 178 0.19 -35.66 -10.10
N LEU A 179 0.80 -34.67 -9.44
CA LEU A 179 0.72 -33.27 -9.84
C LEU A 179 1.79 -32.99 -10.92
N ARG A 180 1.36 -32.59 -12.11
CA ARG A 180 2.22 -32.40 -13.29
C ARG A 180 2.08 -31.02 -13.94
N CYS A 181 1.34 -30.11 -13.29
CA CYS A 181 1.11 -28.79 -13.86
C CYS A 181 2.42 -28.00 -13.99
N VAL A 182 2.47 -27.18 -15.04
CA VAL A 182 3.59 -26.31 -15.34
C VAL A 182 3.05 -24.93 -15.62
N THR A 183 3.63 -23.90 -15.00
CA THR A 183 3.29 -22.51 -15.28
C THR A 183 3.55 -22.19 -16.75
N SER A 184 2.50 -21.76 -17.45
CA SER A 184 2.54 -21.32 -18.84
C SER A 184 2.84 -19.84 -18.96
N ALA A 185 2.27 -19.02 -18.04
CA ALA A 185 2.53 -17.59 -17.95
C ALA A 185 2.36 -17.09 -16.50
N CYS A 186 3.01 -15.97 -16.22
CA CYS A 186 2.85 -15.24 -14.96
C CYS A 186 2.59 -13.77 -15.27
N TYR A 187 1.47 -13.24 -14.80
CA TYR A 187 1.13 -11.82 -14.88
C TYR A 187 1.08 -11.23 -13.48
N THR A 188 1.86 -10.19 -13.24
CA THR A 188 1.83 -9.48 -11.97
C THR A 188 1.60 -8.00 -12.19
N PHE A 189 0.82 -7.38 -11.28
CA PHE A 189 0.41 -5.99 -11.39
C PHE A 189 0.88 -5.22 -10.16
N SER A 190 1.47 -4.03 -10.35
CA SER A 190 2.01 -3.22 -9.26
C SER A 190 2.92 -4.03 -8.32
N THR A 191 3.87 -4.75 -8.88
CA THR A 191 4.69 -5.72 -8.14
C THR A 191 5.86 -5.04 -7.46
N PRO A 192 6.05 -5.22 -6.14
CA PRO A 192 7.31 -4.86 -5.50
C PRO A 192 8.46 -5.75 -6.04
N PRO A 193 9.68 -5.20 -6.21
CA PRO A 193 10.83 -6.00 -6.62
C PRO A 193 11.07 -7.15 -5.64
N MET A 194 11.08 -8.39 -6.16
CA MET A 194 11.18 -9.58 -5.31
C MET A 194 12.62 -10.00 -5.05
N GLY A 195 13.57 -9.60 -5.89
CA GLY A 195 14.92 -10.07 -5.79
C GLY A 195 15.92 -9.26 -6.59
N ASN A 196 17.17 -9.73 -6.62
CA ASN A 196 18.26 -9.12 -7.37
C ASN A 196 18.27 -9.54 -8.86
N ALA A 197 19.28 -9.11 -9.60
CA ALA A 197 19.44 -9.42 -11.01
C ALA A 197 19.58 -10.94 -11.30
N ALA A 198 20.18 -11.70 -10.36
CA ALA A 198 20.29 -13.15 -10.49
C ALA A 198 18.92 -13.82 -10.41
N PHE A 199 18.11 -13.44 -9.41
CA PHE A 199 16.73 -13.89 -9.30
C PHE A 199 15.90 -13.53 -10.53
N SER A 200 15.97 -12.30 -11.00
CA SER A 200 15.25 -11.85 -12.20
C SER A 200 15.64 -12.66 -13.45
N THR A 201 16.93 -12.92 -13.62
CA THR A 201 17.43 -13.73 -14.74
C THR A 201 16.91 -15.17 -14.66
N PHE A 202 17.02 -15.78 -13.48
CA PHE A 202 16.52 -17.13 -13.25
C PHE A 202 15.00 -17.23 -13.46
N PHE A 203 14.24 -16.27 -12.94
CA PHE A 203 12.78 -16.26 -13.08
C PHE A 203 12.36 -16.19 -14.55
N ARG A 204 12.93 -15.27 -15.33
CA ARG A 204 12.62 -15.13 -16.77
C ARG A 204 13.04 -16.34 -17.61
N GLN A 205 14.14 -17.00 -17.26
CA GLN A 205 14.56 -18.23 -17.91
C GLN A 205 13.61 -19.40 -17.59
N THR A 206 13.09 -19.42 -16.38
CA THR A 206 12.22 -20.49 -15.86
C THR A 206 10.76 -20.31 -16.28
N VAL A 207 10.28 -19.07 -16.31
CA VAL A 207 8.92 -18.67 -16.72
C VAL A 207 9.03 -17.66 -17.88
N PRO A 208 9.23 -18.13 -19.14
CA PRO A 208 9.51 -17.23 -20.27
C PRO A 208 8.40 -16.21 -20.55
N ALA A 209 7.14 -16.56 -20.28
CA ALA A 209 5.98 -15.66 -20.38
C ALA A 209 5.67 -15.01 -19.02
N ALA A 210 6.66 -14.40 -18.41
CA ALA A 210 6.51 -13.64 -17.17
C ALA A 210 6.45 -12.15 -17.47
N PHE A 211 5.32 -11.52 -17.12
CA PHE A 211 5.06 -10.12 -17.37
C PHE A 211 4.76 -9.40 -16.07
N GLU A 212 5.44 -8.29 -15.86
CA GLU A 212 5.25 -7.39 -14.75
C GLU A 212 4.66 -6.08 -15.28
N VAL A 213 3.36 -5.90 -15.04
CA VAL A 213 2.60 -4.76 -15.56
C VAL A 213 2.66 -3.61 -14.56
N ARG A 214 3.15 -2.46 -15.01
CA ARG A 214 3.32 -1.24 -14.19
C ARG A 214 2.70 -0.04 -14.87
N ALA A 215 2.15 0.88 -14.10
CA ALA A 215 1.82 2.20 -14.59
C ALA A 215 3.12 3.03 -14.76
N GLU A 216 3.25 3.78 -15.86
CA GLU A 216 4.52 4.44 -16.23
C GLU A 216 5.05 5.44 -15.20
N ARG A 217 4.20 6.01 -14.36
CA ARG A 217 4.57 7.07 -13.41
C ARG A 217 4.87 6.55 -12.01
N ILE A 218 4.68 5.27 -11.77
CA ILE A 218 4.99 4.68 -10.47
C ILE A 218 6.25 3.85 -10.63
N ASP A 219 7.37 4.38 -10.17
CA ASP A 219 8.45 3.55 -9.64
C ASP A 219 7.94 2.87 -8.37
N GLY A 220 6.80 2.13 -8.52
CA GLY A 220 6.08 1.57 -7.42
C GLY A 220 6.97 0.65 -6.65
N PHE A 221 7.22 0.75 -5.42
CA PHE A 221 8.06 -0.14 -4.63
C PHE A 221 9.55 -0.03 -4.90
N ALA A 222 10.09 1.21 -4.97
CA ALA A 222 11.52 1.37 -4.81
C ALA A 222 11.94 0.70 -3.51
N MET A 223 12.67 -0.41 -3.61
CA MET A 223 13.23 -1.06 -2.44
C MET A 223 14.24 -0.13 -1.75
N PRO A 224 14.39 -0.20 -0.43
CA PRO A 224 15.53 0.43 0.25
C PRO A 224 16.80 0.11 -0.52
N ALA A 225 17.73 1.07 -0.56
CA ALA A 225 18.99 0.86 -1.25
C ALA A 225 19.61 -0.47 -0.81
N SER A 226 19.56 -1.45 -1.67
CA SER A 226 20.07 -2.79 -1.44
C SER A 226 21.32 -3.00 -2.25
N ASN A 227 22.26 -3.77 -1.73
CA ASN A 227 23.46 -4.17 -2.47
C ASN A 227 23.50 -5.72 -2.47
N PRO A 228 23.23 -6.38 -3.57
CA PRO A 228 22.86 -5.85 -4.88
C PRO A 228 21.44 -5.25 -4.93
N PRO A 229 21.17 -4.31 -5.86
CA PRO A 229 19.85 -3.68 -5.97
C PRO A 229 18.77 -4.71 -6.37
N ALA A 230 17.59 -4.57 -5.77
CA ALA A 230 16.43 -5.34 -6.16
C ALA A 230 15.90 -4.88 -7.53
N VAL A 231 15.49 -5.83 -8.36
CA VAL A 231 15.02 -5.57 -9.73
C VAL A 231 13.72 -6.32 -10.02
N ALA A 232 13.02 -5.88 -11.07
CA ALA A 232 11.82 -6.56 -11.55
C ALA A 232 12.14 -8.00 -11.97
N ALA A 233 11.33 -8.95 -11.55
CA ALA A 233 11.53 -10.37 -11.89
C ALA A 233 11.04 -10.69 -13.30
N GLY A 234 9.90 -10.13 -13.74
CA GLY A 234 9.33 -10.35 -15.07
C GLY A 234 9.79 -9.33 -16.11
N ASN A 235 9.26 -9.48 -17.34
CA ASN A 235 9.39 -8.48 -18.38
C ASN A 235 8.45 -7.32 -18.06
N VAL A 236 9.01 -6.13 -17.85
CA VAL A 236 8.22 -4.95 -17.47
C VAL A 236 7.42 -4.43 -18.65
N GLN A 237 6.13 -4.20 -18.43
CA GLN A 237 5.21 -3.56 -19.36
C GLN A 237 4.68 -2.28 -18.73
N GLY A 238 5.04 -1.12 -19.30
CA GLY A 238 4.51 0.18 -18.89
C GLY A 238 3.10 0.40 -19.44
N LEU A 239 2.21 0.95 -18.63
CA LEU A 239 0.90 1.43 -19.04
C LEU A 239 0.85 2.94 -18.89
N THR A 240 0.53 3.64 -19.99
CA THR A 240 0.40 5.10 -20.00
C THR A 240 -1.00 5.51 -19.54
N ARG A 241 -1.11 6.55 -18.77
CA ARG A 241 -2.39 7.12 -18.34
C ARG A 241 -2.49 8.61 -18.68
N ASN A 242 -3.73 9.12 -18.72
CA ASN A 242 -4.00 10.54 -18.66
C ASN A 242 -3.70 11.08 -17.25
N ALA A 243 -3.22 12.33 -17.16
CA ALA A 243 -2.94 12.95 -15.86
C ALA A 243 -4.21 12.99 -15.00
N PRO A 244 -4.17 12.50 -13.75
CA PRO A 244 -5.31 12.53 -12.85
C PRO A 244 -5.55 13.94 -12.31
N GLU A 245 -6.76 14.18 -11.83
CA GLU A 245 -7.10 15.41 -11.10
C GLU A 245 -6.31 15.52 -9.78
N ILE A 246 -6.09 14.39 -9.13
CA ILE A 246 -5.30 14.25 -7.89
C ILE A 246 -4.19 13.25 -8.14
N ASP A 247 -2.94 13.64 -7.85
CA ASP A 247 -1.77 12.76 -7.95
C ASP A 247 -1.68 11.93 -6.67
N ASP A 248 -2.35 10.79 -6.68
CA ASP A 248 -2.50 9.92 -5.52
C ASP A 248 -1.85 8.56 -5.81
N PRO A 249 -0.68 8.26 -5.21
CA PRO A 249 0.03 7.03 -5.47
C PRO A 249 -0.72 5.77 -5.02
N TRP A 250 -1.72 5.89 -4.14
CA TRP A 250 -2.53 4.77 -3.69
C TRP A 250 -3.57 4.37 -4.72
N VAL A 251 -4.20 5.34 -5.40
CA VAL A 251 -5.09 5.06 -6.54
C VAL A 251 -4.33 4.29 -7.61
N GLU A 252 -3.12 4.72 -7.92
CA GLU A 252 -2.31 4.14 -8.98
C GLU A 252 -1.84 2.70 -8.71
N ARG A 253 -1.90 2.24 -7.48
CA ARG A 253 -1.62 0.84 -7.10
C ARG A 253 -2.85 -0.03 -7.07
N GLY A 254 -4.03 0.59 -7.06
CA GLY A 254 -5.30 -0.11 -6.93
C GLY A 254 -5.66 -0.94 -8.15
N ALA A 255 -6.42 -1.98 -7.91
CA ALA A 255 -6.93 -2.88 -8.94
C ALA A 255 -7.79 -2.17 -9.96
N THR A 256 -8.63 -1.25 -9.50
CA THR A 256 -9.54 -0.44 -10.34
C THR A 256 -8.76 0.41 -11.33
N PHE A 257 -7.64 0.98 -10.90
CA PHE A 257 -6.80 1.77 -11.77
C PHE A 257 -6.19 0.95 -12.91
N TYR A 258 -5.63 -0.22 -12.60
CA TYR A 258 -5.09 -1.13 -13.61
C TYR A 258 -6.18 -1.62 -14.56
N ALA A 259 -7.37 -1.94 -14.06
CA ALA A 259 -8.49 -2.32 -14.89
C ALA A 259 -8.85 -1.22 -15.89
N SER A 260 -8.93 0.05 -15.47
CA SER A 260 -9.22 1.18 -16.36
C SER A 260 -8.14 1.35 -17.44
N LEU A 261 -6.86 1.21 -17.09
CA LEU A 261 -5.76 1.29 -18.05
C LEU A 261 -5.75 0.15 -19.07
N LEU A 262 -6.27 -1.01 -18.69
CA LEU A 262 -6.39 -2.18 -19.56
C LEU A 262 -7.69 -2.18 -20.36
N GLY A 263 -8.49 -1.12 -20.28
CA GLY A 263 -9.75 -0.96 -21.03
C GLY A 263 -10.94 -1.71 -20.44
N HIS A 264 -10.91 -2.00 -19.15
CA HIS A 264 -12.04 -2.57 -18.43
C HIS A 264 -12.79 -1.51 -17.62
N ASP A 265 -14.11 -1.54 -17.66
CA ASP A 265 -14.97 -0.86 -16.71
C ASP A 265 -15.05 -1.66 -15.39
N ALA A 266 -13.92 -1.82 -14.73
CA ALA A 266 -13.92 -2.39 -13.38
C ALA A 266 -14.33 -1.29 -12.40
N HIS A 267 -15.60 -1.01 -12.31
CA HIS A 267 -16.14 -0.40 -11.11
C HIS A 267 -16.14 -1.49 -10.02
N PRO A 268 -15.33 -1.36 -8.96
CA PRO A 268 -15.52 -2.24 -7.82
C PRO A 268 -16.96 -2.11 -7.38
N PRO A 269 -17.68 -3.22 -7.11
CA PRO A 269 -19.03 -3.10 -6.62
C PRO A 269 -18.99 -2.30 -5.32
N THR A 270 -19.78 -1.24 -5.28
CA THR A 270 -20.06 -0.55 -4.03
C THR A 270 -20.74 -1.55 -3.11
N MET A 271 -20.09 -1.93 -2.02
CA MET A 271 -20.75 -2.73 -1.00
C MET A 271 -21.88 -1.87 -0.43
N PRO A 272 -23.12 -2.37 -0.34
CA PRO A 272 -24.18 -1.61 0.27
C PRO A 272 -23.76 -1.24 1.67
N GLY A 273 -23.75 0.07 1.95
CA GLY A 273 -23.38 0.61 3.26
C GLY A 273 -24.31 0.03 4.31
N GLY A 274 -23.80 -0.88 5.10
CA GLY A 274 -24.47 -1.31 6.32
C GLY A 274 -24.08 -0.33 7.43
N ILE A 275 -25.03 0.35 8.00
CA ILE A 275 -24.97 1.29 9.12
C ILE A 275 -24.63 2.70 8.66
N GLY A 276 -25.59 3.61 8.87
CA GLY A 276 -25.41 5.03 8.61
C GLY A 276 -24.19 5.59 9.35
N ASN A 277 -23.50 6.49 8.69
CA ASN A 277 -22.40 7.24 9.31
C ASN A 277 -22.85 7.74 10.67
N PRO A 278 -22.09 7.55 11.75
CA PRO A 278 -22.36 8.25 12.98
C PRO A 278 -22.37 9.76 12.67
N PRO A 279 -23.20 10.56 13.35
CA PRO A 279 -23.19 12.00 13.14
C PRO A 279 -21.76 12.51 13.37
N PRO A 280 -21.28 13.46 12.53
CA PRO A 280 -19.95 14.02 12.70
C PRO A 280 -19.77 14.53 14.13
N PRO A 281 -18.61 14.33 14.77
CA PRO A 281 -18.36 14.84 16.11
C PRO A 281 -18.42 16.37 16.14
N GLU A 282 -18.74 16.92 17.31
CA GLU A 282 -18.78 18.36 17.52
C GLU A 282 -17.45 19.01 17.09
N GLY A 283 -17.54 20.11 16.35
CA GLY A 283 -16.37 20.82 15.83
C GLY A 283 -15.81 20.29 14.51
N PHE A 284 -16.25 19.14 14.03
CA PHE A 284 -15.86 18.64 12.72
C PHE A 284 -16.42 19.51 11.58
N ARG A 285 -15.58 19.78 10.58
CA ARG A 285 -15.94 20.58 9.41
C ARG A 285 -15.56 19.84 8.13
N GLY A 286 -16.57 19.27 7.44
CA GLY A 286 -16.37 18.45 6.25
C GLY A 286 -15.65 19.19 5.11
N GLU A 287 -16.05 20.43 4.80
CA GLU A 287 -15.37 21.23 3.77
C GLU A 287 -13.90 21.51 4.09
N LEU A 288 -13.58 21.74 5.39
CA LEU A 288 -12.20 21.92 5.82
C LEU A 288 -11.43 20.60 5.68
N ALA A 289 -12.00 19.49 6.10
CA ALA A 289 -11.40 18.16 5.94
C ALA A 289 -11.09 17.85 4.47
N GLN A 290 -12.05 18.13 3.58
CA GLN A 290 -11.86 17.97 2.14
C GLN A 290 -10.72 18.84 1.60
N THR A 291 -10.66 20.10 2.02
CA THR A 291 -9.58 21.02 1.65
C THR A 291 -8.23 20.50 2.11
N LEU A 292 -8.14 20.06 3.37
CA LEU A 292 -6.90 19.53 3.96
C LEU A 292 -6.45 18.23 3.29
N ALA A 293 -7.37 17.33 2.93
CA ALA A 293 -7.07 16.14 2.13
C ALA A 293 -6.46 16.51 0.77
N ARG A 294 -7.01 17.52 0.08
CA ARG A 294 -6.45 18.02 -1.18
C ARG A 294 -5.06 18.63 -1.01
N LEU A 295 -4.79 19.34 0.09
CA LEU A 295 -3.45 19.86 0.36
C LEU A 295 -2.44 18.73 0.65
N CYS A 296 -2.86 17.63 1.27
CA CYS A 296 -2.04 16.43 1.36
C CYS A 296 -1.73 15.85 -0.04
N ALA A 297 -2.72 15.82 -0.94
CA ALA A 297 -2.51 15.37 -2.32
C ALA A 297 -1.52 16.27 -3.09
N VAL A 298 -1.61 17.60 -2.91
CA VAL A 298 -0.60 18.54 -3.45
C VAL A 298 0.80 18.20 -2.91
N THR A 299 0.92 17.81 -1.64
CA THR A 299 2.22 17.44 -1.07
C THR A 299 2.80 16.17 -1.72
N TYR A 300 1.98 15.18 -2.05
CA TYR A 300 2.41 14.02 -2.85
C TYR A 300 2.86 14.44 -4.25
N GLN A 301 2.06 15.27 -4.94
CA GLN A 301 2.41 15.77 -6.26
C GLN A 301 3.77 16.50 -6.24
N GLN A 302 3.97 17.38 -5.26
CA GLN A 302 5.22 18.15 -5.16
C GLN A 302 6.43 17.29 -4.79
N ALA A 303 6.21 16.14 -4.18
CA ALA A 303 7.28 15.17 -3.91
C ALA A 303 7.67 14.37 -5.16
N GLN A 304 6.70 14.05 -6.01
CA GLN A 304 6.92 13.28 -7.23
C GLN A 304 7.28 14.16 -8.43
N HIS A 305 6.71 15.37 -8.48
CA HIS A 305 6.83 16.29 -9.59
C HIS A 305 7.11 17.71 -9.06
N PRO A 306 8.31 17.98 -8.52
CA PRO A 306 8.62 19.25 -7.87
C PRO A 306 8.53 20.47 -8.78
N ASP A 307 8.63 20.27 -10.09
CA ASP A 307 8.62 21.33 -11.11
C ASP A 307 7.21 21.66 -11.63
N LEU A 308 6.19 20.85 -11.27
CA LEU A 308 4.82 21.13 -11.66
C LEU A 308 4.17 22.14 -10.71
N PRO A 309 3.28 23.01 -11.22
CA PRO A 309 2.49 23.88 -10.36
C PRO A 309 1.59 23.01 -9.43
N PRO A 310 1.31 23.49 -8.19
CA PRO A 310 0.41 22.78 -7.29
C PRO A 310 -0.95 22.48 -7.91
N SER A 311 -1.38 21.23 -7.85
CA SER A 311 -2.68 20.76 -8.33
C SER A 311 -3.30 19.79 -7.29
N PRO A 312 -4.60 19.94 -6.93
CA PRO A 312 -5.53 20.94 -7.42
C PRO A 312 -5.18 22.36 -6.95
N ASN A 313 -5.45 23.33 -7.78
CA ASN A 313 -5.27 24.73 -7.40
C ASN A 313 -6.35 25.13 -6.37
N LEU A 314 -5.91 25.52 -5.19
CA LEU A 314 -6.77 25.99 -4.09
C LEU A 314 -6.45 27.47 -3.88
N PRO A 315 -7.20 28.40 -4.48
CA PRO A 315 -6.81 29.82 -4.59
C PRO A 315 -6.50 30.52 -3.28
N SER A 316 -7.13 30.09 -2.19
CA SER A 316 -6.89 30.68 -0.86
C SER A 316 -5.62 30.16 -0.19
N TYR A 317 -5.05 29.06 -0.68
CA TYR A 317 -3.91 28.39 -0.08
C TYR A 317 -2.70 28.45 -1.00
N VAL A 318 -1.78 29.34 -0.68
CA VAL A 318 -0.55 29.51 -1.45
C VAL A 318 0.53 28.60 -0.89
N LEU A 319 1.11 27.74 -1.73
CA LEU A 319 2.28 26.93 -1.36
C LEU A 319 3.43 27.88 -1.02
N ASP A 320 3.84 27.87 0.24
CA ASP A 320 4.90 28.75 0.75
C ASP A 320 6.26 28.04 0.80
N SER A 321 6.29 26.85 1.36
CA SER A 321 7.53 26.15 1.62
C SER A 321 7.38 24.63 1.51
N LYS A 322 8.48 23.97 1.15
CA LYS A 322 8.62 22.51 1.07
C LYS A 322 9.57 22.05 2.18
N VAL A 323 9.13 21.09 3.01
CA VAL A 323 9.89 20.59 4.16
C VAL A 323 10.41 19.20 3.85
N SER A 324 11.71 19.05 3.84
CA SER A 324 12.39 17.80 3.47
C SER A 324 13.34 17.32 4.57
N ALA A 325 13.49 16.01 4.67
CA ALA A 325 14.53 15.35 5.45
C ALA A 325 15.38 14.49 4.53
N LYS A 326 16.69 14.64 4.57
CA LYS A 326 17.64 13.88 3.75
C LYS A 326 17.30 13.87 2.24
N GLY A 327 16.82 14.99 1.72
CA GLY A 327 16.43 15.12 0.31
C GLY A 327 15.02 14.64 -0.03
N THR A 328 14.31 14.00 0.89
CA THR A 328 12.94 13.53 0.70
C THR A 328 11.95 14.56 1.23
N LEU A 329 11.01 15.00 0.39
CA LEU A 329 9.92 15.91 0.77
C LEU A 329 8.87 15.15 1.59
N TRP A 330 8.56 15.62 2.80
CA TRP A 330 7.55 15.04 3.68
C TRP A 330 6.36 15.95 3.96
N ALA A 331 6.56 17.25 3.90
CA ALA A 331 5.49 18.20 4.14
C ALA A 331 5.58 19.43 3.26
N CYS A 332 4.43 20.05 3.00
CA CYS A 332 4.31 21.37 2.43
C CYS A 332 3.64 22.32 3.42
N LEU A 333 4.10 23.56 3.44
CA LEU A 333 3.44 24.64 4.17
C LEU A 333 2.66 25.52 3.20
N PHE A 334 1.40 25.79 3.53
CA PHE A 334 0.52 26.65 2.74
C PHE A 334 0.07 27.83 3.61
N VAL A 335 0.08 29.01 3.04
CA VAL A 335 -0.40 30.25 3.69
C VAL A 335 -1.79 30.60 3.17
N ASP A 336 -2.73 30.76 4.09
CA ASP A 336 -4.05 31.33 3.87
C ASP A 336 -4.11 32.70 4.59
N ALA A 337 -3.49 33.70 3.97
CA ALA A 337 -3.35 35.03 4.55
C ALA A 337 -4.69 35.70 4.86
N PRO A 338 -5.74 35.63 3.99
CA PRO A 338 -7.05 36.20 4.30
C PRO A 338 -7.66 35.70 5.60
N ASN A 339 -7.37 34.45 5.98
CA ASN A 339 -7.89 33.84 7.19
C ASN A 339 -6.86 33.75 8.34
N THR A 340 -5.71 34.39 8.18
CA THR A 340 -4.63 34.40 9.18
C THR A 340 -4.27 32.97 9.63
N ARG A 341 -4.00 32.09 8.66
CA ARG A 341 -3.74 30.68 8.90
C ARG A 341 -2.56 30.16 8.10
N VAL A 342 -1.90 29.15 8.65
CA VAL A 342 -0.94 28.28 7.96
C VAL A 342 -1.46 26.86 8.02
N VAL A 343 -1.30 26.12 6.93
CA VAL A 343 -1.55 24.68 6.88
C VAL A 343 -0.22 23.98 6.69
N ALA A 344 0.09 23.00 7.53
CA ALA A 344 1.15 22.05 7.30
C ALA A 344 0.53 20.71 6.88
N ALA A 345 0.70 20.34 5.64
CA ALA A 345 0.19 19.10 5.08
C ALA A 345 1.34 18.09 4.92
N PHE A 346 1.22 16.96 5.60
CA PHE A 346 2.18 15.86 5.57
C PHE A 346 1.68 14.76 4.65
N ARG A 347 2.54 14.29 3.73
CA ARG A 347 2.25 13.10 2.94
C ARG A 347 2.65 11.82 3.69
N GLY A 348 2.01 10.72 3.39
CA GLY A 348 2.50 9.39 3.72
C GLY A 348 3.57 8.93 2.73
N SER A 349 3.88 7.65 2.75
CA SER A 349 4.87 7.06 1.86
C SER A 349 4.40 7.06 0.39
N ILE A 350 5.33 7.34 -0.53
CA ILE A 350 5.11 7.22 -1.97
C ILE A 350 5.45 5.81 -2.44
N GLY A 351 6.45 5.20 -1.84
CA GLY A 351 6.93 3.88 -2.22
C GLY A 351 6.94 2.91 -1.05
N PHE A 352 6.93 1.62 -1.38
CA PHE A 352 6.95 0.55 -0.38
C PHE A 352 8.17 0.62 0.54
N ALA A 353 9.31 1.07 0.03
CA ALA A 353 10.52 1.28 0.82
C ALA A 353 10.34 2.32 1.92
N GLU A 354 9.64 3.42 1.61
CA GLU A 354 9.31 4.42 2.61
C GLU A 354 8.36 3.84 3.65
N THR A 355 7.28 3.15 3.21
CA THR A 355 6.33 2.49 4.12
C THR A 355 7.05 1.54 5.07
N THR A 356 7.86 0.62 4.56
CA THR A 356 8.58 -0.34 5.42
C THR A 356 9.56 0.34 6.36
N SER A 357 10.25 1.39 5.93
CA SER A 357 11.17 2.14 6.79
C SER A 357 10.48 2.88 7.93
N LEU A 358 9.21 3.23 7.76
CA LEU A 358 8.41 3.94 8.76
C LEU A 358 7.70 3.00 9.74
N VAL A 359 7.07 1.96 9.20
CA VAL A 359 6.20 1.08 10.00
C VAL A 359 6.90 -0.16 10.54
N THR A 360 8.12 -0.47 10.07
CA THR A 360 8.88 -1.59 10.62
C THR A 360 9.64 -1.13 11.85
N PRO A 361 9.20 -1.46 13.03
CA PRO A 361 9.85 -0.99 14.23
C PRO A 361 11.09 -1.82 14.51
N VAL A 362 12.25 -1.18 14.45
CA VAL A 362 13.44 -1.64 15.15
C VAL A 362 13.42 -1.09 16.59
N GLY A 363 12.22 -0.92 17.17
CA GLY A 363 12.03 -0.40 18.52
C GLY A 363 11.23 0.91 18.58
N ASN A 364 10.94 1.34 19.79
CA ASN A 364 10.29 2.61 20.10
C ASN A 364 11.34 3.66 20.42
N ALA A 365 11.18 4.86 19.89
CA ALA A 365 11.94 6.04 20.26
C ALA A 365 11.18 6.84 21.34
N ASN A 366 11.94 7.36 22.31
CA ASN A 366 11.45 8.29 23.34
C ASN A 366 12.14 9.66 23.14
N PRO A 367 11.76 10.42 22.11
CA PRO A 367 12.44 11.66 21.79
C PRO A 367 12.18 12.73 22.84
N ASP A 368 13.19 13.56 23.11
CA ASP A 368 13.18 14.62 24.11
C ASP A 368 12.24 15.80 23.77
N TYR A 369 11.85 15.90 22.51
CA TYR A 369 10.87 16.91 22.06
C TYR A 369 9.41 16.49 22.28
N LEU A 370 9.15 15.27 22.75
CA LEU A 370 7.81 14.82 23.15
C LEU A 370 7.67 14.81 24.67
N PRO A 371 6.44 14.86 25.20
CA PRO A 371 6.19 14.75 26.63
C PRO A 371 6.81 13.48 27.23
N TYR A 372 7.35 13.58 28.44
CA TYR A 372 8.02 12.48 29.13
C TYR A 372 7.19 11.19 29.16
N GLY A 373 7.82 10.08 28.80
CA GLY A 373 7.20 8.77 28.71
C GLY A 373 6.45 8.51 27.41
N SER A 374 6.28 9.52 26.55
CA SER A 374 5.75 9.32 25.21
C SER A 374 6.76 8.58 24.35
N SER A 375 6.30 7.57 23.61
CA SER A 375 7.12 6.89 22.60
C SER A 375 6.40 6.77 21.28
N VAL A 376 7.16 6.81 20.20
CA VAL A 376 6.72 6.65 18.81
C VAL A 376 7.61 5.62 18.12
N GLY A 377 7.20 5.13 16.97
CA GLY A 377 8.04 4.23 16.19
C GLY A 377 9.34 4.90 15.76
N SER A 378 10.45 4.16 15.86
CA SER A 378 11.77 4.68 15.54
C SER A 378 11.89 5.18 14.10
N GLY A 379 11.14 4.60 13.14
CA GLY A 379 11.08 5.09 11.77
C GLY A 379 10.45 6.49 11.67
N PHE A 380 9.33 6.71 12.36
CA PHE A 380 8.66 8.01 12.43
C PHE A 380 9.52 9.05 13.15
N ASP A 381 10.15 8.67 14.27
CA ASP A 381 11.09 9.53 14.97
C ASP A 381 12.25 9.95 14.07
N ALA A 382 12.87 9.01 13.37
CA ALA A 382 14.00 9.30 12.48
C ALA A 382 13.65 10.31 11.39
N VAL A 383 12.44 10.21 10.81
CA VAL A 383 11.95 11.17 9.81
C VAL A 383 11.66 12.51 10.48
N TYR A 384 10.87 12.53 11.56
CA TYR A 384 10.47 13.79 12.19
C TYR A 384 11.67 14.54 12.78
N ALA A 385 12.56 13.87 13.49
CA ALA A 385 13.80 14.47 13.98
C ALA A 385 14.64 15.09 12.85
N GLY A 386 14.71 14.40 11.70
CA GLY A 386 15.42 14.89 10.52
C GLY A 386 14.82 16.14 9.89
N LEU A 387 13.51 16.34 9.96
CA LEU A 387 12.83 17.50 9.39
C LEU A 387 12.49 18.60 10.42
N ARG A 388 12.52 18.30 11.71
CA ARG A 388 12.05 19.16 12.81
C ARG A 388 12.61 20.59 12.78
N ALA A 389 13.92 20.73 12.68
CA ALA A 389 14.55 22.06 12.68
C ALA A 389 14.12 22.91 11.47
N THR A 390 14.14 22.32 10.27
CA THR A 390 13.70 22.97 9.04
C THR A 390 12.21 23.29 9.09
N PHE A 391 11.40 22.36 9.52
CA PHE A 391 9.95 22.54 9.69
C PHE A 391 9.63 23.74 10.59
N ARG A 392 10.24 23.81 11.78
CA ARG A 392 10.02 24.89 12.75
C ARG A 392 10.46 26.26 12.22
N THR A 393 11.59 26.32 11.52
CA THR A 393 12.09 27.55 10.90
C THR A 393 11.16 28.05 9.79
N LEU A 394 10.77 27.17 8.89
CA LEU A 394 9.87 27.51 7.78
C LEU A 394 8.46 27.83 8.26
N LEU A 395 7.98 27.12 9.29
CA LEU A 395 6.67 27.40 9.91
C LEU A 395 6.64 28.80 10.53
N ALA A 396 7.67 29.21 11.28
CA ALA A 396 7.75 30.56 11.84
C ALA A 396 7.72 31.64 10.74
N ALA A 397 8.44 31.39 9.62
CA ALA A 397 8.41 32.30 8.47
C ALA A 397 7.01 32.35 7.80
N ALA A 398 6.36 31.21 7.64
CA ALA A 398 5.00 31.15 7.06
C ALA A 398 3.95 31.84 7.96
N LEU A 399 4.05 31.64 9.29
CA LEU A 399 3.17 32.33 10.25
C LEU A 399 3.34 33.85 10.19
N ALA A 400 4.58 34.33 10.05
CA ALA A 400 4.83 35.77 9.89
C ALA A 400 4.19 36.35 8.62
N LYS A 401 4.15 35.58 7.53
CA LYS A 401 3.47 35.95 6.27
C LYS A 401 1.93 35.92 6.42
N ALA A 402 1.41 34.98 7.17
CA ALA A 402 -0.02 34.84 7.40
C ALA A 402 -0.56 35.98 8.30
N GLY A 403 0.27 36.61 9.12
CA GLY A 403 -0.09 37.76 9.96
C GLY A 403 -0.06 37.46 11.46
N THR A 404 -0.22 38.52 12.26
CA THR A 404 -0.18 38.42 13.72
C THR A 404 -1.34 37.57 14.25
N GLY A 405 -1.04 36.67 15.18
CA GLY A 405 -2.06 35.82 15.81
C GLY A 405 -2.47 34.62 14.91
N SER A 406 -1.63 34.24 13.96
CA SER A 406 -1.91 33.14 13.05
C SER A 406 -2.08 31.80 13.75
N SER A 407 -3.07 31.03 13.29
CA SER A 407 -3.30 29.66 13.69
C SER A 407 -2.66 28.69 12.71
N LEU A 408 -2.33 27.50 13.21
CA LEU A 408 -1.81 26.38 12.41
C LEU A 408 -2.88 25.30 12.29
N LEU A 409 -3.12 24.85 11.07
CA LEU A 409 -3.84 23.61 10.81
C LEU A 409 -2.82 22.53 10.43
N LEU A 410 -2.95 21.36 11.01
CA LEU A 410 -2.14 20.20 10.69
C LEU A 410 -2.98 19.19 9.92
N ALA A 411 -2.45 18.68 8.83
CA ALA A 411 -3.08 17.63 8.06
C ALA A 411 -2.06 16.54 7.73
N GLY A 412 -2.50 15.29 7.69
CA GLY A 412 -1.63 14.20 7.29
C GLY A 412 -2.39 13.00 6.76
N HIS A 413 -1.83 12.35 5.74
CA HIS A 413 -2.39 11.14 5.14
C HIS A 413 -1.47 9.95 5.40
N GLY A 414 -2.07 8.79 5.70
CA GLY A 414 -1.30 7.58 6.01
C GLY A 414 -0.27 7.85 7.11
N GLU A 415 0.97 7.50 6.88
CA GLU A 415 2.08 7.74 7.83
C GLU A 415 2.34 9.24 8.06
N GLY A 416 1.96 10.11 7.13
CA GLY A 416 2.00 11.55 7.32
C GLY A 416 1.08 12.05 8.43
N GLY A 417 0.01 11.30 8.73
CA GLY A 417 -0.84 11.57 9.89
C GLY A 417 -0.10 11.39 11.21
N VAL A 418 0.77 10.39 11.30
CA VAL A 418 1.66 10.20 12.46
C VAL A 418 2.60 11.38 12.62
N LEU A 419 3.23 11.84 11.52
CA LEU A 419 4.13 13.00 11.54
C LEU A 419 3.39 14.29 11.96
N ALA A 420 2.14 14.48 11.53
CA ALA A 420 1.30 15.60 11.93
C ALA A 420 0.98 15.56 13.44
N ASN A 421 0.67 14.38 13.99
CA ASN A 421 0.41 14.20 15.42
C ASN A 421 1.67 14.42 16.26
N ILE A 422 2.85 13.97 15.82
CA ILE A 422 4.13 14.25 16.46
C ILE A 422 4.40 15.76 16.44
N ALA A 423 4.20 16.44 15.30
CA ALA A 423 4.37 17.88 15.17
C ALA A 423 3.46 18.66 16.12
N ALA A 424 2.22 18.21 16.31
CA ALA A 424 1.29 18.82 17.24
C ALA A 424 1.83 18.81 18.68
N LEU A 425 2.30 17.65 19.15
CA LEU A 425 2.85 17.54 20.52
C LEU A 425 4.18 18.29 20.69
N ASP A 426 5.07 18.27 19.70
CA ASP A 426 6.32 19.06 19.72
C ASP A 426 6.00 20.55 19.84
N LEU A 427 5.03 21.06 19.07
CA LEU A 427 4.63 22.47 19.10
C LEU A 427 3.89 22.84 20.37
N ALA A 428 3.14 21.93 20.99
CA ALA A 428 2.52 22.15 22.29
C ALA A 428 3.57 22.30 23.40
N GLY A 429 4.62 21.48 23.37
CA GLY A 429 5.73 21.55 24.35
C GLY A 429 6.67 22.73 24.10
N SER A 430 6.84 23.15 22.85
CA SER A 430 7.76 24.22 22.46
C SER A 430 7.21 24.99 21.25
N PRO A 431 6.34 25.97 21.44
CA PRO A 431 5.77 26.76 20.34
C PRO A 431 6.82 27.49 19.53
N VAL A 432 6.55 27.69 18.22
CA VAL A 432 7.38 28.55 17.36
C VAL A 432 6.91 30.00 17.45
N PRO A 433 7.78 30.99 17.17
CA PRO A 433 7.39 32.40 17.13
C PRO A 433 6.22 32.64 16.15
N GLY A 434 5.25 33.44 16.60
CA GLY A 434 4.08 33.78 15.79
C GLY A 434 2.92 32.77 15.83
N LEU A 435 3.12 31.59 16.38
CA LEU A 435 2.06 30.58 16.53
C LEU A 435 1.15 30.95 17.71
N ALA A 436 -0.12 31.29 17.41
CA ALA A 436 -1.13 31.53 18.45
C ALA A 436 -1.66 30.20 19.01
N ALA A 437 -2.01 29.27 18.13
CA ALA A 437 -2.51 27.94 18.50
C ALA A 437 -2.41 26.95 17.32
N VAL A 438 -2.40 25.66 17.64
CA VAL A 438 -2.80 24.63 16.67
C VAL A 438 -4.33 24.59 16.67
N GLY A 439 -4.92 25.11 15.60
CA GLY A 439 -6.37 25.33 15.50
C GLY A 439 -7.15 24.04 15.25
N ALA A 440 -6.62 23.15 14.42
CA ALA A 440 -7.19 21.83 14.19
C ALA A 440 -6.16 20.85 13.60
N ILE A 441 -6.42 19.58 13.81
CA ILE A 441 -5.62 18.46 13.29
C ILE A 441 -6.55 17.49 12.57
N TYR A 442 -6.26 17.18 11.30
CA TYR A 442 -7.00 16.22 10.50
C TYR A 442 -6.05 15.16 9.94
N THR A 443 -6.33 13.91 10.24
CA THR A 443 -5.56 12.79 9.68
C THR A 443 -6.46 11.86 8.88
N PHE A 444 -5.95 11.33 7.78
CA PHE A 444 -6.68 10.50 6.84
C PHE A 444 -5.97 9.16 6.73
N GLY A 445 -6.65 8.06 7.09
CA GLY A 445 -6.08 6.72 7.02
C GLY A 445 -4.78 6.55 7.83
N SER A 446 -4.62 7.30 8.92
CA SER A 446 -3.37 7.29 9.71
C SER A 446 -3.24 6.03 10.55
N PRO A 447 -2.06 5.37 10.58
CA PRO A 447 -1.79 4.34 11.58
C PRO A 447 -1.65 4.97 12.97
N PRO A 448 -1.67 4.14 14.04
CA PRO A 448 -1.44 4.59 15.42
C PRO A 448 -0.10 5.31 15.57
N SER A 449 -0.09 6.47 16.23
CA SER A 449 1.07 7.35 16.27
C SER A 449 2.10 6.99 17.34
N GLY A 450 1.67 6.50 18.49
CA GLY A 450 2.56 6.27 19.63
C GLY A 450 1.92 5.44 20.74
N ASN A 451 2.58 5.34 21.89
CA ASN A 451 2.10 4.58 23.04
C ASN A 451 0.95 5.29 23.79
N ASP A 452 0.40 4.63 24.83
CA ASP A 452 -0.68 5.18 25.65
C ASP A 452 -0.34 6.52 26.31
N VAL A 453 0.93 6.77 26.63
CA VAL A 453 1.37 8.04 27.20
C VAL A 453 1.28 9.13 26.15
N PHE A 454 1.75 8.86 24.92
CA PHE A 454 1.59 9.74 23.78
C PHE A 454 0.12 10.10 23.55
N ARG A 455 -0.75 9.08 23.49
CA ARG A 455 -2.20 9.24 23.33
C ARG A 455 -2.80 10.15 24.37
N ARG A 456 -2.52 9.90 25.66
CA ARG A 456 -3.07 10.72 26.76
C ARG A 456 -2.64 12.19 26.68
N HIS A 457 -1.40 12.46 26.34
CA HIS A 457 -0.92 13.83 26.14
C HIS A 457 -1.59 14.49 24.94
N PHE A 458 -1.77 13.74 23.86
CA PHE A 458 -2.43 14.23 22.65
C PHE A 458 -3.91 14.56 22.91
N GLU A 459 -4.67 13.67 23.54
CA GLU A 459 -6.06 13.87 23.91
C GLU A 459 -6.23 15.03 24.90
N ALA A 460 -5.32 15.19 25.85
CA ALA A 460 -5.34 16.31 26.78
C ALA A 460 -5.05 17.66 26.09
N GLY A 461 -4.18 17.68 25.10
CA GLY A 461 -3.82 18.88 24.35
C GLY A 461 -4.86 19.29 23.30
N TYR A 462 -5.54 18.32 22.69
CA TYR A 462 -6.41 18.52 21.52
C TYR A 462 -7.77 17.79 21.64
N PRO A 463 -8.52 17.98 22.72
CA PRO A 463 -9.71 17.16 23.03
C PRO A 463 -10.89 17.37 22.08
N ALA A 464 -10.97 18.52 21.40
CA ALA A 464 -12.14 18.92 20.60
C ALA A 464 -11.80 19.35 19.16
N ASN A 465 -10.53 19.33 18.77
CA ASN A 465 -10.10 19.86 17.48
C ASN A 465 -9.13 18.93 16.74
N SER A 466 -9.10 17.66 17.09
CA SER A 466 -8.37 16.64 16.34
C SER A 466 -9.32 15.56 15.84
N PHE A 467 -9.22 15.24 14.55
CA PHE A 467 -10.11 14.33 13.86
C PHE A 467 -9.28 13.32 13.06
N GLN A 468 -9.49 12.04 13.32
CA GLN A 468 -8.92 10.97 12.53
C GLN A 468 -10.02 10.36 11.66
N LEU A 469 -9.88 10.52 10.35
CA LEU A 469 -10.80 9.97 9.37
C LEU A 469 -10.26 8.61 8.91
N VAL A 470 -11.10 7.60 9.03
CA VAL A 470 -10.74 6.23 8.61
C VAL A 470 -11.85 5.64 7.76
N ARG A 471 -11.49 4.72 6.87
CA ARG A 471 -12.44 3.89 6.15
C ARG A 471 -12.40 2.47 6.71
N GLN A 472 -13.55 1.82 6.75
CA GLN A 472 -13.69 0.51 7.38
C GLN A 472 -12.71 -0.54 6.84
N ARG A 473 -12.35 -0.46 5.55
CA ARG A 473 -11.43 -1.41 4.91
C ARG A 473 -10.03 -0.86 4.68
N ASP A 474 -9.77 0.36 5.14
CA ASP A 474 -8.41 0.90 5.10
C ASP A 474 -7.52 0.08 6.07
N PRO A 475 -6.48 -0.60 5.57
CA PRO A 475 -5.65 -1.44 6.42
C PRO A 475 -4.72 -0.63 7.34
N PHE A 476 -4.40 0.61 7.00
CA PHE A 476 -3.39 1.40 7.72
C PHE A 476 -3.77 1.76 9.14
N PRO A 477 -5.00 2.21 9.45
CA PRO A 477 -5.42 2.46 10.83
C PRO A 477 -5.38 1.23 11.73
N GLN A 478 -5.40 0.03 11.13
CA GLN A 478 -5.35 -1.24 11.84
C GLN A 478 -3.92 -1.77 12.03
N LEU A 479 -2.92 -1.14 11.40
CA LEU A 479 -1.53 -1.49 11.61
C LEU A 479 -1.14 -1.12 13.04
N THR A 480 -0.84 -2.14 13.85
CA THR A 480 -0.39 -1.94 15.24
C THR A 480 1.11 -2.22 15.34
N PRO A 481 1.98 -1.30 14.89
CA PRO A 481 3.42 -1.53 14.96
C PRO A 481 3.91 -1.69 16.40
N PHE A 482 3.12 -1.29 17.39
CA PHE A 482 3.53 -1.13 18.78
C PHE A 482 2.67 -1.91 19.78
N GLY A 483 1.91 -2.89 19.34
CA GLY A 483 1.22 -3.82 20.23
C GLY A 483 0.01 -3.28 20.99
N GLY A 484 -0.64 -2.24 20.48
CA GLY A 484 -1.87 -1.73 21.08
C GLY A 484 -2.72 -0.93 20.09
N PRO A 485 -4.04 -1.15 20.07
CA PRO A 485 -4.93 -0.31 19.29
C PRO A 485 -5.12 1.01 20.00
N TYR A 486 -4.51 2.08 19.55
CA TYR A 486 -4.88 3.43 19.93
C TYR A 486 -4.74 4.36 18.73
N ALA A 487 -5.67 5.28 18.65
CA ALA A 487 -5.64 6.36 17.71
C ALA A 487 -5.79 7.65 18.49
N PRO A 488 -4.88 8.61 18.37
CA PRO A 488 -5.07 9.90 19.03
C PRO A 488 -6.16 10.70 18.31
N GLY A 489 -6.96 11.41 19.10
CA GLY A 489 -8.00 12.30 18.62
C GLY A 489 -9.39 11.67 18.52
N LEU A 490 -10.35 12.47 18.04
CA LEU A 490 -11.69 12.00 17.75
C LEU A 490 -11.66 11.20 16.43
N THR A 491 -12.01 9.93 16.51
CA THR A 491 -12.10 9.09 15.31
C THR A 491 -13.46 9.29 14.66
N LEU A 492 -13.46 9.70 13.41
CA LEU A 492 -14.62 9.69 12.54
C LEU A 492 -14.43 8.57 11.52
N GLU A 493 -15.19 7.51 11.65
CA GLU A 493 -15.24 6.47 10.63
C GLU A 493 -16.17 6.92 9.50
N LEU A 494 -15.61 7.16 8.33
CA LEU A 494 -16.38 7.45 7.14
C LEU A 494 -16.87 6.12 6.55
N ILE A 495 -18.04 5.67 7.00
CA ILE A 495 -18.72 4.51 6.45
C ILE A 495 -19.48 4.97 5.20
N GLY A 496 -18.79 5.06 4.10
CA GLY A 496 -19.40 5.18 2.78
C GLY A 496 -19.52 3.81 2.14
N ALA A 497 -20.02 3.76 0.90
CA ALA A 497 -19.87 2.58 0.09
C ALA A 497 -18.38 2.19 0.06
N THR A 498 -18.05 1.08 0.71
CA THR A 498 -16.67 0.58 0.69
C THR A 498 -16.37 0.13 -0.73
N THR A 499 -15.21 0.49 -1.23
CA THR A 499 -14.72 -0.15 -2.43
C THR A 499 -14.19 -1.53 -2.05
N ALA A 500 -14.10 -2.42 -3.00
CA ALA A 500 -13.47 -3.71 -2.76
C ALA A 500 -11.94 -3.64 -2.94
N ASP A 501 -11.40 -2.44 -3.02
CA ASP A 501 -9.98 -2.15 -3.25
C ASP A 501 -9.42 -1.42 -2.03
N ASP A 502 -8.61 -2.12 -1.23
CA ASP A 502 -8.01 -1.57 -0.01
C ASP A 502 -7.08 -0.37 -0.31
N HIS A 503 -6.44 -0.34 -1.48
CA HIS A 503 -5.64 0.81 -1.91
C HIS A 503 -6.52 2.02 -2.18
N LEU A 504 -7.66 1.82 -2.83
CA LEU A 504 -8.61 2.90 -3.08
C LEU A 504 -9.24 3.36 -1.77
N ASP A 505 -9.55 2.46 -0.84
CA ASP A 505 -10.09 2.83 0.47
C ASP A 505 -9.07 3.59 1.33
N HIS A 506 -7.77 3.37 1.14
CA HIS A 506 -6.73 4.20 1.76
C HIS A 506 -6.48 5.51 1.01
N SER A 507 -6.90 5.66 -0.24
CA SER A 507 -6.54 6.80 -1.09
C SER A 507 -7.18 8.13 -0.65
N LEU A 508 -6.45 9.24 -0.81
CA LEU A 508 -6.98 10.59 -0.61
C LEU A 508 -8.16 10.90 -1.53
N THR A 509 -8.16 10.35 -2.74
CA THR A 509 -9.27 10.49 -3.69
C THR A 509 -10.56 10.00 -3.08
N SER A 510 -10.55 8.83 -2.42
CA SER A 510 -11.74 8.30 -1.77
C SER A 510 -12.20 9.13 -0.57
N PHE A 511 -11.29 9.66 0.22
CA PHE A 511 -11.64 10.59 1.30
C PHE A 511 -12.24 11.88 0.77
N VAL A 512 -11.66 12.47 -0.27
CA VAL A 512 -12.19 13.70 -0.89
C VAL A 512 -13.59 13.49 -1.46
N GLU A 513 -13.85 12.36 -2.11
CA GLU A 513 -15.18 12.04 -2.65
C GLU A 513 -16.22 11.84 -1.56
N LEU A 514 -15.90 11.08 -0.52
CA LEU A 514 -16.83 10.88 0.61
C LEU A 514 -17.15 12.19 1.33
N LEU A 515 -16.16 13.04 1.54
CA LEU A 515 -16.34 14.32 2.21
C LEU A 515 -17.20 15.33 1.41
N ARG A 516 -17.46 15.07 0.12
CA ARG A 516 -18.44 15.84 -0.67
C ARG A 516 -19.89 15.54 -0.30
N THR A 517 -20.13 14.43 0.37
CA THR A 517 -21.48 13.94 0.70
C THR A 517 -21.86 14.20 2.16
N ILE A 518 -20.95 14.69 2.95
CA ILE A 518 -21.13 15.09 4.35
C ILE A 518 -21.21 16.62 4.47
#